data_996ac94e784a272f5a84d72e6ad57a6e
#
_entry.id   996ac94e784a272f5a84d72e6ad57a6e
#
_cell.length_a   1.000
_cell.length_b   1.000
_cell.length_c   1.000
_cell.angle_alpha   90.00
_cell.angle_beta   90.00
_cell.angle_gamma   90.00
#
_symmetry.space_group_name_H-M   'P 1'
#
loop_
_entity.id
_entity.type
_entity.pdbx_description
1 polymer ?
#
loop_
_entity_poly.entity_id
_entity_poly.type
_entity_poly.pdbx_seq_one_letter_code
_entity_poly.pdbx_strand_id
1 'polypeptide(L)' 'MKELVEVIAKALVENPDEVVVTQKEEGKNITVELHVASSDMGKVIGKQGRIAKAIRSVVKAASSKDNKRVDVEII' A
#
# COMPACT_ATOMS: atom_id res chain seq x y z
N MET A 1 -5.34 3.59 8.08
CA MET A 1 -5.04 3.10 6.72
C MET A 1 -3.61 2.61 6.57
N LYS A 2 -2.68 3.34 7.14
CA LYS A 2 -1.26 2.96 7.14
C LYS A 2 -1.02 1.54 7.65
N GLU A 3 -1.62 1.19 8.77
CA GLU A 3 -1.44 -0.13 9.39
C GLU A 3 -1.98 -1.25 8.52
N LEU A 4 -3.08 -1.02 7.84
CA LEU A 4 -3.67 -2.00 6.94
C LEU A 4 -2.72 -2.29 5.76
N VAL A 5 -2.18 -1.26 5.15
CA VAL A 5 -1.22 -1.41 4.05
C VAL A 5 0.04 -2.12 4.53
N GLU A 6 0.52 -1.78 5.71
CA GLU A 6 1.70 -2.40 6.30
C GLU A 6 1.51 -3.90 6.49
N VAL A 7 0.39 -4.31 7.07
CA VAL A 7 0.09 -5.74 7.30
C VAL A 7 0.04 -6.50 5.98
N ILE A 8 -0.65 -5.95 4.98
CA ILE A 8 -0.78 -6.60 3.68
C ILE A 8 0.58 -6.71 3.00
N ALA A 9 1.33 -5.61 2.97
CA ALA A 9 2.64 -5.61 2.31
C ALA A 9 3.59 -6.60 2.96
N LYS A 10 3.67 -6.62 4.28
CA LYS A 10 4.54 -7.55 5.01
C LYS A 10 4.18 -9.01 4.77
N ALA A 11 2.91 -9.30 4.53
CA ALA A 11 2.46 -10.65 4.25
C ALA A 11 2.83 -11.13 2.85
N LEU A 12 3.05 -10.21 1.91
CA LEU A 12 3.21 -10.54 0.50
C LEU A 12 4.64 -10.39 -0.02
N VAL A 13 5.53 -9.73 0.73
CA VAL A 13 6.91 -9.54 0.31
C VAL A 13 7.84 -10.53 1.01
N GLU A 14 9.04 -10.71 0.44
CA GLU A 14 10.04 -11.60 1.01
C GLU A 14 10.87 -10.95 2.12
N ASN A 15 10.94 -9.61 2.11
CA ASN A 15 11.73 -8.84 3.07
C ASN A 15 10.81 -7.92 3.88
N PRO A 16 9.96 -8.48 4.76
CA PRO A 16 9.00 -7.66 5.50
C PRO A 16 9.65 -6.64 6.42
N ASP A 17 10.87 -6.89 6.87
CA ASP A 17 11.59 -5.96 7.74
C ASP A 17 11.93 -4.64 7.05
N GLU A 18 11.95 -4.63 5.71
CA GLU A 18 12.25 -3.43 4.94
C GLU A 18 11.00 -2.68 4.49
N VAL A 19 9.83 -3.15 4.86
CA VAL A 19 8.58 -2.46 4.53
C VAL A 19 8.45 -1.23 5.41
N VAL A 20 8.30 -0.06 4.77
CA VAL A 20 8.06 1.21 5.44
C VAL A 20 6.83 1.83 4.82
N VAL A 21 5.88 2.21 5.65
CA VAL A 21 4.64 2.84 5.19
C VAL A 21 4.49 4.20 5.86
N THR A 22 4.27 5.22 5.07
CA THR A 22 3.99 6.57 5.57
C THR A 22 2.62 7.01 5.07
N GLN A 23 2.00 7.93 5.78
CA GLN A 23 0.68 8.41 5.44
C GLN A 23 0.63 9.93 5.59
N LYS A 24 0.04 10.58 4.58
CA LYS A 24 -0.22 12.02 4.60
C LYS A 24 -1.72 12.21 4.44
N GLU A 25 -2.30 13.05 5.27
CA GLU A 25 -3.73 13.32 5.20
C GLU A 25 -3.95 14.82 4.99
N GLU A 26 -4.70 15.17 3.94
CA GLU A 26 -5.07 16.54 3.64
C GLU A 26 -6.57 16.58 3.34
N GLY A 27 -7.35 17.09 4.30
CA GLY A 27 -8.81 17.11 4.18
C GLY A 27 -9.36 15.69 4.05
N LYS A 28 -10.01 15.41 2.93
CA LYS A 28 -10.55 14.08 2.65
C LYS A 28 -9.62 13.19 1.84
N ASN A 29 -8.45 13.71 1.48
CA ASN A 29 -7.47 12.98 0.69
C ASN A 29 -6.39 12.39 1.59
N ILE A 30 -6.15 11.10 1.45
CA ILE A 30 -5.10 10.39 2.18
C ILE A 30 -4.16 9.79 1.15
N THR A 31 -2.87 10.07 1.28
CA THR A 31 -1.84 9.44 0.45
C THR A 31 -1.02 8.51 1.32
N VAL A 32 -1.00 7.24 0.94
CA VAL A 32 -0.20 6.23 1.63
C VAL A 32 0.99 5.89 0.74
N GLU A 33 2.18 6.10 1.26
CA GLU A 33 3.40 5.79 0.54
C GLU A 33 3.98 4.49 1.07
N LEU A 34 4.11 3.51 0.19
CA LEU A 34 4.66 2.19 0.52
C LEU A 34 6.06 2.07 -0.05
N HIS A 35 7.00 1.76 0.82
CA HIS A 35 8.37 1.47 0.44
C HIS A 35 8.68 0.02 0.76
N VAL A 36 9.25 -0.70 -0.20
CA VAL A 36 9.65 -2.10 -0.03
C VAL A 36 11.11 -2.26 -0.43
N ALA A 37 11.71 -3.40 -0.08
CA ALA A 37 13.07 -3.71 -0.49
C ALA A 37 13.18 -3.68 -2.03
N SER A 38 14.31 -3.24 -2.55
CA SER A 38 14.51 -3.19 -4.00
C SER A 38 14.32 -4.56 -4.66
N SER A 39 14.68 -5.64 -3.97
CA SER A 39 14.47 -7.00 -4.46
C SER A 39 12.99 -7.38 -4.51
N ASP A 40 12.16 -6.76 -3.70
CA ASP A 40 10.72 -7.01 -3.70
C ASP A 40 9.96 -6.12 -4.67
N MET A 41 10.56 -4.99 -5.06
CA MET A 41 9.91 -4.02 -5.95
C MET A 41 9.44 -4.66 -7.25
N GLY A 42 10.26 -5.51 -7.84
CA GLY A 42 9.92 -6.22 -9.06
C GLY A 42 8.70 -7.12 -8.90
N LYS A 43 8.53 -7.71 -7.73
CA LYS A 43 7.36 -8.57 -7.44
C LYS A 43 6.11 -7.75 -7.19
N VAL A 44 6.25 -6.63 -6.51
CA VAL A 44 5.11 -5.76 -6.19
C VAL A 44 4.54 -5.14 -7.45
N ILE A 45 5.41 -4.65 -8.33
CA ILE A 45 5.00 -3.99 -9.58
C ILE A 45 4.86 -5.00 -10.72
N GLY A 46 5.66 -6.08 -10.70
CA GLY A 46 5.67 -7.10 -11.74
C GLY A 46 4.41 -7.96 -11.77
N LYS A 47 4.39 -8.91 -12.71
CA LYS A 47 3.26 -9.83 -12.90
C LYS A 47 1.93 -9.08 -12.99
N GLN A 48 1.91 -8.03 -13.83
CA GLN A 48 0.74 -7.19 -14.05
C GLN A 48 0.30 -6.42 -12.79
N GLY A 49 1.22 -6.20 -11.86
CA GLY A 49 0.95 -5.43 -10.66
C GLY A 49 -0.02 -6.07 -9.69
N ARG A 50 -0.03 -7.40 -9.60
CA ARG A 50 -0.99 -8.12 -8.75
C ARG A 50 -0.97 -7.69 -7.29
N ILE A 51 0.22 -7.55 -6.72
CA ILE A 51 0.34 -7.15 -5.30
C ILE A 51 -0.12 -5.71 -5.14
N ALA A 52 0.30 -4.81 -6.03
CA ALA A 52 -0.13 -3.41 -5.99
C ALA A 52 -1.65 -3.29 -6.13
N LYS A 53 -2.24 -4.04 -7.05
CA LYS A 53 -3.70 -4.05 -7.25
C LYS A 53 -4.43 -4.58 -6.04
N ALA A 54 -3.91 -5.64 -5.41
CA ALA A 54 -4.52 -6.22 -4.22
C ALA A 54 -4.53 -5.19 -3.07
N ILE A 55 -3.42 -4.51 -2.85
CA ILE A 55 -3.32 -3.49 -1.82
C ILE A 55 -4.30 -2.36 -2.09
N ARG A 56 -4.34 -1.86 -3.33
CA ARG A 56 -5.25 -0.78 -3.72
C ARG A 56 -6.71 -1.17 -3.57
N SER A 57 -7.06 -2.40 -3.91
CA SER A 57 -8.44 -2.89 -3.79
C SER A 57 -8.89 -2.95 -2.35
N VAL A 58 -8.05 -3.46 -1.46
CA VAL A 58 -8.38 -3.53 -0.03
C VAL A 58 -8.49 -2.13 0.57
N VAL A 59 -7.57 -1.25 0.22
CA VAL A 59 -7.57 0.14 0.69
C VAL A 59 -8.83 0.87 0.23
N LYS A 60 -9.20 0.70 -1.03
CA LYS A 60 -10.41 1.31 -1.59
C LYS A 60 -11.66 0.83 -0.86
N ALA A 61 -11.77 -0.47 -0.61
CA ALA A 61 -12.90 -1.03 0.11
C ALA A 61 -12.98 -0.48 1.54
N ALA A 62 -11.84 -0.39 2.22
CA ALA A 62 -11.79 0.13 3.59
C ALA A 62 -12.11 1.62 3.65
N SER A 63 -11.64 2.41 2.68
CA SER A 63 -11.83 3.85 2.67
C SER A 63 -13.23 4.29 2.27
N SER A 64 -13.96 3.45 1.55
CA SER A 64 -15.31 3.81 1.09
C SER A 64 -16.27 4.06 2.26
N LYS A 65 -16.04 3.44 3.40
CA LYS A 65 -16.86 3.61 4.59
C LYS A 65 -16.67 4.98 5.25
N ASP A 66 -15.50 5.56 5.10
CA ASP A 66 -15.14 6.83 5.73
C ASP A 66 -15.35 8.01 4.79
N ASN A 67 -15.84 7.77 3.58
CA ASN A 67 -16.04 8.79 2.56
C ASN A 67 -14.75 9.59 2.29
N LYS A 68 -13.61 8.92 2.35
CA LYS A 68 -12.30 9.52 2.09
C LYS A 68 -11.71 8.92 0.83
N ARG A 69 -10.90 9.72 0.15
CA ARG A 69 -10.16 9.25 -1.01
C ARG A 69 -8.76 8.85 -0.56
N VAL A 70 -8.37 7.62 -0.86
CA VAL A 70 -7.05 7.11 -0.50
C VAL A 70 -6.30 6.72 -1.76
N ASP A 71 -5.11 7.28 -1.92
CA ASP A 71 -4.19 6.92 -2.99
C ASP A 71 -3.00 6.19 -2.38
N VAL A 72 -2.61 5.08 -3.00
CA VAL A 72 -1.44 4.31 -2.57
C VAL A 72 -0.34 4.48 -3.60
N GLU A 73 0.80 4.97 -3.16
CA GLU A 73 1.99 5.14 -4.00
C GLU A 73 3.06 4.16 -3.55
N ILE A 74 3.64 3.45 -4.51
CA ILE A 74 4.72 2.49 -4.26
C ILE A 74 6.01 3.12 -4.77
N ILE A 75 6.92 3.33 -3.85
CA ILE A 75 8.19 4.00 -4.14
C ILE A 75 9.38 3.05 -3.98
#